data_9ded9b07a04c88db648b0c436b0f5c3c
#
_entry.id   9ded9b07a04c88db648b0c436b0f5c3c
#
_cell.length_a   1.000
_cell.length_b   1.000
_cell.length_c   1.000
_cell.angle_alpha   90.00
_cell.angle_beta   90.00
_cell.angle_gamma   90.00
#
_symmetry.space_group_name_H-M   'P 1'
#
loop_
_entity.id
_entity.type
_entity.pdbx_description
1 polymer ?
#
loop_
_entity_poly.entity_id
_entity_poly.type
_entity_poly.pdbx_seq_one_letter_code
_entity_poly.pdbx_strand_id
1 'polypeptide(L)'
;VFRAWSFPRPFLTLMQLIQHWVQVQQQLEKSYLTVSSASVDVLWQTIMNLADVSWHPLLTSTNAPRGLKPKPGLIYRAFTRFCPVPVDIFVERVLPHELISVRVLPIPGLEERVTYHLKSTVRGTQISYSVTLRGWLSPLAWSLLRPYAARVASALAEAAEHPDLLDGRNSRSQAW
;
A
#
# COMPACT_ATOMS: atom_id res chain seq x y z
N VAL A 1 18.22 -41.46 42.35
CA VAL A 1 16.87 -40.93 42.61
C VAL A 1 16.84 -39.53 42.00
N PHE A 2 16.39 -39.44 40.73
CA PHE A 2 16.20 -38.14 40.04
C PHE A 2 14.80 -37.62 40.38
N ARG A 3 14.70 -36.54 41.12
CA ARG A 3 13.44 -35.78 41.32
C ARG A 3 13.13 -35.00 40.04
N ALA A 4 12.08 -35.42 39.35
CA ALA A 4 11.49 -34.64 38.26
C ALA A 4 10.92 -33.32 38.83
N TRP A 5 11.43 -32.21 38.36
CA TRP A 5 10.90 -30.88 38.66
C TRP A 5 9.61 -30.69 37.87
N SER A 6 8.48 -30.79 38.56
CA SER A 6 7.19 -30.45 38.00
C SER A 6 7.05 -28.93 38.01
N PHE A 7 7.14 -28.28 36.84
CA PHE A 7 6.82 -26.86 36.72
C PHE A 7 5.34 -26.63 37.05
N PRO A 8 5.01 -25.58 37.81
CA PRO A 8 3.63 -25.30 38.20
C PRO A 8 2.78 -24.99 36.94
N ARG A 9 1.62 -25.62 36.86
CA ARG A 9 0.63 -25.51 35.77
C ARG A 9 0.26 -24.09 35.33
N PRO A 10 0.31 -23.00 36.18
CA PRO A 10 -0.01 -21.66 35.71
C PRO A 10 1.00 -21.06 34.70
N PHE A 11 2.26 -21.53 34.71
CA PHE A 11 3.28 -21.09 33.75
C PHE A 11 3.00 -21.57 32.31
N LEU A 12 2.47 -22.76 32.15
CA LEU A 12 2.09 -23.33 30.86
C LEU A 12 0.88 -22.58 30.27
N THR A 13 -0.05 -22.16 31.10
CA THR A 13 -1.24 -21.41 30.67
C THR A 13 -0.87 -19.99 30.22
N LEU A 14 0.07 -19.36 30.91
CA LEU A 14 0.56 -18.01 30.52
C LEU A 14 1.36 -18.08 29.21
N MET A 15 2.21 -19.08 29.04
CA MET A 15 2.94 -19.31 27.78
C MET A 15 1.99 -19.62 26.62
N GLN A 16 0.95 -20.40 26.82
CA GLN A 16 -0.07 -20.68 25.83
C GLN A 16 -0.89 -19.45 25.49
N LEU A 17 -1.23 -18.61 26.46
CA LEU A 17 -1.88 -17.32 26.23
C LEU A 17 -0.98 -16.38 25.45
N ILE A 18 0.30 -16.26 25.81
CA ILE A 18 1.28 -15.46 25.08
C ILE A 18 1.47 -15.97 23.65
N GLN A 19 1.57 -17.29 23.46
CA GLN A 19 1.65 -17.88 22.12
C GLN A 19 0.36 -17.67 21.31
N HIS A 20 -0.80 -17.72 21.95
CA HIS A 20 -2.08 -17.42 21.31
C HIS A 20 -2.18 -15.93 20.93
N TRP A 21 -1.70 -15.02 21.78
CA TRP A 21 -1.60 -13.59 21.47
C TRP A 21 -0.60 -13.28 20.35
N VAL A 22 0.52 -13.98 20.30
CA VAL A 22 1.53 -13.82 19.24
C VAL A 22 1.05 -14.40 17.90
N GLN A 23 0.18 -15.41 17.91
CA GLN A 23 -0.39 -16.01 16.69
C GLN A 23 -1.58 -15.25 16.12
N VAL A 24 -2.25 -14.41 16.88
CA VAL A 24 -3.26 -13.48 16.37
C VAL A 24 -2.55 -12.20 15.89
N GLN A 25 -1.60 -12.34 14.99
CA GLN A 25 -1.26 -11.23 14.10
C GLN A 25 -2.48 -11.03 13.20
N GLN A 26 -3.40 -10.17 13.65
CA GLN A 26 -4.57 -9.81 12.88
C GLN A 26 -4.10 -9.24 11.54
N GLN A 27 -4.12 -10.09 10.54
CA GLN A 27 -3.96 -9.65 9.17
C GLN A 27 -5.31 -9.07 8.74
N LEU A 28 -5.35 -7.78 8.51
CA LEU A 28 -6.50 -7.11 7.96
C LEU A 28 -6.26 -6.91 6.48
N GLU A 29 -7.13 -7.50 5.65
CA GLU A 29 -7.07 -7.36 4.20
C GLU A 29 -8.36 -6.75 3.67
N LYS A 30 -8.22 -5.77 2.78
CA LYS A 30 -9.32 -5.10 2.09
C LYS A 30 -8.97 -4.88 0.63
N SER A 31 -9.95 -5.13 -0.24
CA SER A 31 -9.81 -4.94 -1.68
C SER A 31 -10.90 -4.04 -2.20
N TYR A 32 -10.54 -3.18 -3.15
CA TYR A 32 -11.43 -2.25 -3.83
C TYR A 32 -11.29 -2.48 -5.33
N LEU A 33 -12.44 -2.49 -6.00
CA LEU A 33 -12.54 -2.74 -7.44
C LEU A 33 -13.15 -1.53 -8.12
N THR A 34 -12.57 -1.15 -9.26
CA THR A 34 -13.15 -0.15 -10.15
C THR A 34 -12.88 -0.54 -11.61
N VAL A 35 -13.63 0.03 -12.53
CA VAL A 35 -13.41 -0.16 -13.97
C VAL A 35 -13.15 1.21 -14.56
N SER A 36 -12.08 1.32 -15.36
CA SER A 36 -11.68 2.51 -16.09
C SER A 36 -11.86 2.31 -17.60
N SER A 37 -12.20 3.38 -18.30
CA SER A 37 -12.19 3.43 -19.77
C SER A 37 -10.78 3.51 -20.34
N ALA A 38 -9.79 3.91 -19.52
CA ALA A 38 -8.40 3.99 -19.93
C ALA A 38 -7.80 2.58 -20.20
N SER A 39 -6.86 2.52 -21.13
CA SER A 39 -6.16 1.27 -21.44
C SER A 39 -5.26 0.83 -20.29
N VAL A 40 -4.93 -0.48 -20.24
CA VAL A 40 -3.97 -1.03 -19.27
C VAL A 40 -2.64 -0.29 -19.33
N ASP A 41 -2.19 0.10 -20.51
CA ASP A 41 -0.90 0.78 -20.71
C ASP A 41 -0.87 2.15 -20.06
N VAL A 42 -1.93 2.93 -20.21
CA VAL A 42 -2.05 4.26 -19.59
C VAL A 42 -2.09 4.14 -18.08
N LEU A 43 -2.93 3.25 -17.55
CA LEU A 43 -3.02 2.98 -16.11
C LEU A 43 -1.68 2.50 -15.56
N TRP A 44 -1.02 1.60 -16.29
CA TRP A 44 0.30 1.10 -15.91
C TRP A 44 1.33 2.22 -15.83
N GLN A 45 1.39 3.08 -16.85
CA GLN A 45 2.29 4.24 -16.86
C GLN A 45 2.04 5.19 -15.70
N THR A 46 0.77 5.43 -15.37
CA THR A 46 0.38 6.28 -14.21
C THR A 46 0.90 5.69 -12.89
N ILE A 47 0.71 4.39 -12.67
CA ILE A 47 1.22 3.72 -11.46
C ILE A 47 2.76 3.71 -11.43
N MET A 48 3.40 3.49 -12.57
CA MET A 48 4.85 3.36 -12.67
C MET A 48 5.58 4.69 -12.57
N ASN A 49 4.89 5.81 -12.70
CA ASN A 49 5.46 7.15 -12.52
C ASN A 49 5.55 7.51 -11.02
N LEU A 50 6.54 6.93 -10.34
CA LEU A 50 6.73 7.12 -8.89
C LEU A 50 7.00 8.58 -8.48
N ALA A 51 7.44 9.43 -9.41
CA ALA A 51 7.72 10.83 -9.15
C ALA A 51 6.45 11.68 -9.09
N ASP A 52 5.38 11.23 -9.74
CA ASP A 52 4.09 11.92 -9.75
C ASP A 52 3.03 11.08 -9.01
N VAL A 53 2.77 11.49 -7.79
CA VAL A 53 1.75 10.88 -6.92
C VAL A 53 0.57 11.83 -6.69
N SER A 54 0.40 12.85 -7.52
CA SER A 54 -0.66 13.85 -7.39
C SER A 54 -2.07 13.26 -7.43
N TRP A 55 -2.23 12.16 -8.14
CA TRP A 55 -3.47 11.38 -8.21
C TRP A 55 -3.77 10.58 -6.93
N HIS A 56 -2.73 10.26 -6.14
CA HIS A 56 -2.88 9.36 -5.01
C HIS A 56 -3.46 10.08 -3.78
N PRO A 57 -4.60 9.65 -3.22
CA PRO A 57 -5.26 10.39 -2.15
C PRO A 57 -4.46 10.43 -0.84
N LEU A 58 -3.55 9.49 -0.61
CA LEU A 58 -2.76 9.35 0.61
C LEU A 58 -1.37 9.98 0.52
N LEU A 59 -0.74 9.94 -0.65
CA LEU A 59 0.61 10.43 -0.86
C LEU A 59 0.60 11.91 -1.23
N THR A 60 1.61 12.64 -0.79
CA THR A 60 1.80 14.06 -1.13
C THR A 60 2.99 14.27 -2.06
N SER A 61 4.06 13.51 -1.86
CA SER A 61 5.26 13.55 -2.68
C SER A 61 6.11 12.31 -2.48
N THR A 62 7.08 12.10 -3.36
CA THR A 62 8.10 11.05 -3.23
C THR A 62 9.49 11.62 -3.53
N ASN A 63 10.53 10.90 -3.11
CA ASN A 63 11.91 11.21 -3.50
C ASN A 63 12.36 10.45 -4.76
N ALA A 64 11.46 9.73 -5.42
CA ALA A 64 11.78 9.01 -6.63
C ALA A 64 12.11 9.99 -7.77
N PRO A 65 13.25 9.87 -8.44
CA PRO A 65 13.57 10.72 -9.59
C PRO A 65 12.63 10.44 -10.76
N ARG A 66 12.38 11.47 -11.56
CA ARG A 66 11.56 11.32 -12.78
C ARG A 66 12.16 10.28 -13.72
N GLY A 67 11.31 9.40 -14.26
CA GLY A 67 11.73 8.34 -15.18
C GLY A 67 12.32 7.10 -14.51
N LEU A 68 12.40 7.07 -13.17
CA LEU A 68 12.78 5.86 -12.45
C LEU A 68 11.72 4.78 -12.65
N LYS A 69 12.12 3.65 -13.23
CA LYS A 69 11.23 2.50 -13.41
C LYS A 69 11.25 1.62 -12.16
N PRO A 70 10.09 1.36 -11.54
CA PRO A 70 10.00 0.43 -10.43
C PRO A 70 10.47 -0.96 -10.84
N LYS A 71 11.28 -1.57 -9.99
CA LYS A 71 11.74 -2.96 -10.11
C LYS A 71 11.77 -3.60 -8.73
N PRO A 72 11.61 -4.92 -8.62
CA PRO A 72 11.73 -5.62 -7.34
C PRO A 72 13.05 -5.27 -6.64
N GLY A 73 12.96 -4.98 -5.33
CA GLY A 73 14.10 -4.55 -4.52
C GLY A 73 14.34 -3.04 -4.50
N LEU A 74 13.65 -2.24 -5.31
CA LEU A 74 13.74 -0.78 -5.24
C LEU A 74 13.13 -0.29 -3.92
N ILE A 75 13.85 0.62 -3.26
CA ILE A 75 13.37 1.35 -2.08
C ILE A 75 13.33 2.83 -2.41
N TYR A 76 12.23 3.48 -2.09
CA TYR A 76 12.09 4.92 -2.19
C TYR A 76 11.26 5.44 -1.02
N ARG A 77 11.30 6.76 -0.78
CA ARG A 77 10.57 7.40 0.31
C ARG A 77 9.38 8.17 -0.22
N ALA A 78 8.28 8.09 0.52
CA ALA A 78 7.09 8.86 0.25
C ALA A 78 6.65 9.64 1.49
N PHE A 79 6.07 10.81 1.27
CA PHE A 79 5.40 11.60 2.30
C PHE A 79 3.91 11.36 2.22
N THR A 80 3.28 11.18 3.38
CA THR A 80 1.84 10.94 3.47
C THR A 80 1.13 12.16 4.05
N ARG A 81 -0.17 12.27 3.79
CA ARG A 81 -0.99 13.37 4.33
C ARG A 81 -1.14 13.34 5.85
N PHE A 82 -0.90 12.18 6.47
CA PHE A 82 -1.09 12.01 7.92
C PHE A 82 0.18 12.22 8.73
N CYS A 83 1.33 12.03 8.13
CA CYS A 83 2.58 12.04 8.86
C CYS A 83 3.61 12.85 8.08
N PRO A 84 4.23 13.87 8.72
CA PRO A 84 5.30 14.65 8.10
C PRO A 84 6.60 13.85 7.97
N VAL A 85 6.68 12.67 8.61
CA VAL A 85 7.84 11.79 8.52
C VAL A 85 7.69 10.93 7.24
N PRO A 86 8.73 10.87 6.39
CA PRO A 86 8.70 10.03 5.22
C PRO A 86 8.62 8.55 5.60
N VAL A 87 7.89 7.78 4.82
CA VAL A 87 7.80 6.33 4.95
C VAL A 87 8.61 5.65 3.85
N ASP A 88 9.31 4.58 4.19
CA ASP A 88 10.04 3.79 3.21
C ASP A 88 9.08 2.83 2.50
N ILE A 89 9.09 2.87 1.17
CA ILE A 89 8.31 1.99 0.31
C ILE A 89 9.26 1.05 -0.41
N PHE A 90 9.02 -0.23 -0.25
CA PHE A 90 9.78 -1.31 -0.84
C PHE A 90 8.98 -1.98 -1.95
N VAL A 91 9.49 -1.96 -3.19
CA VAL A 91 8.87 -2.65 -4.32
C VAL A 91 9.15 -4.15 -4.21
N GLU A 92 8.12 -4.96 -3.96
CA GLU A 92 8.26 -6.41 -3.80
C GLU A 92 8.15 -7.16 -5.11
N ARG A 93 7.16 -6.78 -5.93
CA ARG A 93 6.84 -7.51 -7.15
C ARG A 93 6.36 -6.55 -8.23
N VAL A 94 6.82 -6.79 -9.46
CA VAL A 94 6.37 -6.07 -10.66
C VAL A 94 6.14 -7.11 -11.75
N LEU A 95 4.91 -7.23 -12.21
CA LEU A 95 4.52 -7.95 -13.42
C LEU A 95 4.02 -6.91 -14.41
N PRO A 96 4.76 -6.64 -15.50
CA PRO A 96 4.43 -5.56 -16.44
C PRO A 96 2.99 -5.65 -16.94
N HIS A 97 2.28 -4.51 -16.92
CA HIS A 97 0.89 -4.35 -17.35
C HIS A 97 -0.15 -5.18 -16.57
N GLU A 98 0.26 -5.85 -15.50
CA GLU A 98 -0.60 -6.74 -14.73
C GLU A 98 -0.63 -6.39 -13.24
N LEU A 99 0.54 -6.37 -12.57
CA LEU A 99 0.58 -6.27 -11.13
C LEU A 99 1.82 -5.53 -10.62
N ILE A 100 1.61 -4.65 -9.65
CA ILE A 100 2.68 -4.15 -8.78
C ILE A 100 2.27 -4.34 -7.32
N SER A 101 3.21 -4.86 -6.51
CA SER A 101 3.07 -4.98 -5.07
C SER A 101 4.19 -4.24 -4.38
N VAL A 102 3.82 -3.41 -3.42
CA VAL A 102 4.76 -2.65 -2.59
C VAL A 102 4.48 -2.92 -1.11
N ARG A 103 5.54 -2.88 -0.32
CA ARG A 103 5.48 -2.95 1.12
C ARG A 103 5.89 -1.62 1.72
N VAL A 104 5.12 -1.15 2.65
CA VAL A 104 5.35 0.09 3.40
C VAL A 104 5.60 -0.25 4.85
N LEU A 105 6.65 0.31 5.44
CA LEU A 105 7.02 0.14 6.84
C LEU A 105 6.90 1.50 7.56
N PRO A 106 5.69 1.93 7.91
CA PRO A 106 5.48 3.27 8.44
C PRO A 106 6.06 3.45 9.85
N ILE A 107 5.92 2.43 10.69
CA ILE A 107 6.43 2.41 12.07
C ILE A 107 6.74 0.97 12.50
N PRO A 108 7.62 0.76 13.49
CA PRO A 108 7.85 -0.56 14.05
C PRO A 108 6.55 -1.20 14.56
N GLY A 109 6.32 -2.46 14.18
CA GLY A 109 5.12 -3.22 14.57
C GLY A 109 3.89 -3.02 13.68
N LEU A 110 4.02 -2.25 12.58
CA LEU A 110 3.02 -2.13 11.54
C LEU A 110 3.67 -2.33 10.16
N GLU A 111 3.16 -3.29 9.42
CA GLU A 111 3.51 -3.53 8.01
C GLU A 111 2.26 -3.34 7.17
N GLU A 112 2.37 -2.56 6.11
CA GLU A 112 1.34 -2.40 5.10
C GLU A 112 1.85 -2.97 3.78
N ARG A 113 1.05 -3.82 3.15
CA ARG A 113 1.29 -4.28 1.78
C ARG A 113 0.17 -3.78 0.90
N VAL A 114 0.55 -3.12 -0.18
CA VAL A 114 -0.35 -2.59 -1.19
C VAL A 114 -0.12 -3.32 -2.50
N THR A 115 -1.19 -3.73 -3.15
CA THR A 115 -1.14 -4.40 -4.45
C THR A 115 -2.12 -3.75 -5.40
N TYR A 116 -1.63 -3.34 -6.56
CA TYR A 116 -2.43 -2.94 -7.72
C TYR A 116 -2.41 -4.08 -8.72
N HIS A 117 -3.58 -4.49 -9.15
CA HIS A 117 -3.75 -5.49 -10.19
C HIS A 117 -4.64 -4.92 -11.29
N LEU A 118 -4.17 -4.95 -12.53
CA LEU A 118 -4.85 -4.48 -13.72
C LEU A 118 -5.26 -5.67 -14.57
N LYS A 119 -6.48 -5.64 -15.06
CA LYS A 119 -7.01 -6.69 -15.95
C LYS A 119 -7.84 -6.07 -17.05
N SER A 120 -7.46 -6.31 -18.30
CA SER A 120 -8.30 -5.93 -19.45
C SER A 120 -9.60 -6.72 -19.45
N THR A 121 -10.71 -6.03 -19.70
CA THR A 121 -12.05 -6.62 -19.79
C THR A 121 -12.78 -6.03 -20.99
N VAL A 122 -13.91 -6.63 -21.36
CA VAL A 122 -14.75 -6.15 -22.49
C VAL A 122 -15.30 -4.74 -22.25
N ARG A 123 -15.40 -4.32 -20.96
CA ARG A 123 -15.95 -3.01 -20.55
C ARG A 123 -14.88 -1.96 -20.23
N GLY A 124 -13.61 -2.27 -20.48
CA GLY A 124 -12.47 -1.41 -20.11
C GLY A 124 -11.47 -2.15 -19.22
N THR A 125 -10.67 -1.42 -18.49
CA THR A 125 -9.65 -2.01 -17.61
C THR A 125 -10.17 -2.07 -16.17
N GLN A 126 -10.22 -3.27 -15.61
CA GLN A 126 -10.51 -3.48 -14.19
C GLN A 126 -9.27 -3.21 -13.38
N ILE A 127 -9.43 -2.38 -12.36
CA ILE A 127 -8.41 -2.02 -11.36
C ILE A 127 -8.79 -2.67 -10.04
N SER A 128 -7.93 -3.52 -9.50
CA SER A 128 -8.07 -4.07 -8.15
C SER A 128 -6.97 -3.49 -7.27
N TYR A 129 -7.36 -2.77 -6.24
CA TYR A 129 -6.48 -2.20 -5.23
C TYR A 129 -6.68 -2.96 -3.92
N SER A 130 -5.65 -3.63 -3.44
CA SER A 130 -5.71 -4.42 -2.22
C SER A 130 -4.71 -3.88 -1.20
N VAL A 131 -5.17 -3.74 0.05
CA VAL A 131 -4.36 -3.33 1.20
C VAL A 131 -4.39 -4.45 2.23
N THR A 132 -3.21 -4.88 2.66
CA THR A 132 -3.03 -5.83 3.74
C THR A 132 -2.24 -5.16 4.85
N LEU A 133 -2.81 -5.07 6.04
CA LEU A 133 -2.13 -4.57 7.24
C LEU A 133 -1.79 -5.73 8.16
N ARG A 134 -0.56 -5.75 8.67
CA ARG A 134 -0.07 -6.72 9.66
C ARG A 134 0.53 -6.01 10.85
N GLY A 135 0.27 -6.55 12.03
CA GLY A 135 0.80 -6.03 13.29
C GLY A 135 -0.30 -5.59 14.25
N TRP A 136 0.08 -5.34 15.47
CA TRP A 136 -0.85 -5.02 16.56
C TRP A 136 -1.53 -3.64 16.39
N LEU A 137 -0.94 -2.73 15.61
CA LEU A 137 -1.52 -1.43 15.29
C LEU A 137 -2.46 -1.45 14.08
N SER A 138 -2.66 -2.61 13.41
CA SER A 138 -3.47 -2.71 12.21
C SER A 138 -4.89 -2.16 12.34
N PRO A 139 -5.64 -2.38 13.44
CA PRO A 139 -6.99 -1.83 13.58
C PRO A 139 -7.00 -0.30 13.66
N LEU A 140 -6.03 0.29 14.37
CA LEU A 140 -5.90 1.75 14.50
C LEU A 140 -5.48 2.37 13.15
N ALA A 141 -4.45 1.80 12.51
CA ALA A 141 -4.00 2.23 11.19
C ALA A 141 -5.14 2.16 10.17
N TRP A 142 -5.92 1.08 10.20
CA TRP A 142 -7.06 0.91 9.29
C TRP A 142 -8.12 1.99 9.48
N SER A 143 -8.43 2.39 10.69
CA SER A 143 -9.40 3.46 10.96
C SER A 143 -9.03 4.79 10.29
N LEU A 144 -7.72 5.08 10.20
CA LEU A 144 -7.18 6.27 9.54
C LEU A 144 -7.08 6.10 8.02
N LEU A 145 -6.67 4.93 7.54
CA LEU A 145 -6.43 4.67 6.11
C LEU A 145 -7.70 4.42 5.31
N ARG A 146 -8.73 3.84 5.94
CA ARG A 146 -9.98 3.41 5.29
C ARG A 146 -10.59 4.42 4.31
N PRO A 147 -10.80 5.72 4.68
CA PRO A 147 -11.46 6.68 3.79
C PRO A 147 -10.63 7.00 2.55
N TYR A 148 -9.33 6.84 2.62
CA TYR A 148 -8.40 7.08 1.50
C TYR A 148 -8.23 5.82 0.66
N ALA A 149 -8.05 4.66 1.27
CA ALA A 149 -7.93 3.39 0.59
C ALA A 149 -9.12 3.11 -0.34
N ALA A 150 -10.34 3.46 0.11
CA ALA A 150 -11.55 3.33 -0.70
C ALA A 150 -11.56 4.20 -1.97
N ARG A 151 -10.72 5.24 -2.03
CA ARG A 151 -10.65 6.19 -3.15
C ARG A 151 -9.47 5.92 -4.10
N VAL A 152 -8.50 5.10 -3.71
CA VAL A 152 -7.28 4.91 -4.51
C VAL A 152 -7.58 4.38 -5.90
N ALA A 153 -8.40 3.34 -6.01
CA ALA A 153 -8.73 2.72 -7.30
C ALA A 153 -9.48 3.68 -8.23
N SER A 154 -10.44 4.46 -7.70
CA SER A 154 -11.18 5.46 -8.49
C SER A 154 -10.31 6.66 -8.86
N ALA A 155 -9.44 7.12 -7.96
CA ALA A 155 -8.51 8.21 -8.24
C ALA A 155 -7.49 7.83 -9.33
N LEU A 156 -7.03 6.58 -9.34
CA LEU A 156 -6.18 6.06 -10.41
C LEU A 156 -6.92 6.02 -11.76
N ALA A 157 -8.17 5.56 -11.74
CA ALA A 157 -9.01 5.53 -12.95
C ALA A 157 -9.19 6.95 -13.51
N GLU A 158 -9.59 7.91 -12.67
CA GLU A 158 -9.79 9.32 -13.04
C GLU A 158 -8.52 9.95 -13.60
N ALA A 159 -7.37 9.71 -12.94
CA ALA A 159 -6.08 10.24 -13.40
C ALA A 159 -5.67 9.70 -14.78
N ALA A 160 -5.95 8.43 -15.04
CA ALA A 160 -5.63 7.81 -16.33
C ALA A 160 -6.60 8.21 -17.45
N GLU A 161 -7.85 8.54 -17.12
CA GLU A 161 -8.86 8.99 -18.07
C GLU A 161 -8.70 10.46 -18.45
N HIS A 162 -8.11 11.28 -17.55
CA HIS A 162 -7.97 12.73 -17.72
C HIS A 162 -6.54 13.20 -17.42
N PRO A 163 -5.54 12.82 -18.23
CA PRO A 163 -4.14 13.18 -17.99
C PRO A 163 -3.90 14.69 -17.99
N ASP A 164 -4.68 15.45 -18.77
CA ASP A 164 -4.55 16.91 -18.90
C ASP A 164 -4.85 17.66 -17.59
N LEU A 165 -5.68 17.11 -16.71
CA LEU A 165 -6.01 17.72 -15.42
C LEU A 165 -4.84 17.65 -14.43
N LEU A 166 -3.92 16.72 -14.61
CA LEU A 166 -2.73 16.56 -13.76
C LEU A 166 -1.65 17.57 -14.12
N ASP A 167 -1.44 17.85 -15.40
CA ASP A 167 -0.45 18.85 -15.87
C ASP A 167 -0.81 20.28 -15.43
N GLY A 168 -2.09 20.65 -15.45
CA GLY A 168 -2.56 21.96 -14.99
C GLY A 168 -2.38 22.19 -13.48
N ARG A 169 -2.30 21.14 -12.67
CA ARG A 169 -2.09 21.22 -11.22
C ARG A 169 -0.62 21.40 -10.86
N ASN A 170 0.28 20.78 -11.60
CA ASN A 170 1.73 20.89 -11.41
C ASN A 170 2.27 22.28 -11.82
N SER A 171 1.68 22.93 -12.82
CA SER A 171 2.10 24.27 -13.27
C SER A 171 1.82 25.36 -12.23
N ARG A 172 0.82 25.18 -11.37
CA ARG A 172 0.47 26.17 -10.31
C ARG A 172 1.33 26.05 -9.06
N SER A 173 1.93 24.89 -8.80
CA SER A 173 2.78 24.69 -7.61
C SER A 173 4.24 25.12 -7.81
N GLN A 174 4.66 25.46 -9.04
CA GLN A 174 6.00 25.96 -9.36
C GLN A 174 6.09 27.49 -9.45
N ALA A 175 5.00 28.22 -9.19
CA ALA A 175 4.92 29.66 -9.32
C ALA A 175 5.05 30.43 -7.97
N TRP A 176 5.68 29.82 -6.94
CA TRP A 176 5.98 30.48 -5.65
C TRP A 176 7.42 30.23 -5.23
#